data_0c1e22aabd165005a142932f42c0a2c9
#
_entry.id   0c1e22aabd165005a142932f42c0a2c9
#
_cell.length_a   1.000
_cell.length_b   1.000
_cell.length_c   1.000
_cell.angle_alpha   90.00
_cell.angle_beta   90.00
_cell.angle_gamma   90.00
#
_symmetry.space_group_name_H-M   'P 1'
#
loop_
_entity.id
_entity.type
_entity.pdbx_description
1 polymer ?
#
loop_
_entity_poly.entity_id
_entity_poly.type
_entity_poly.pdbx_seq_one_letter_code
_entity_poly.pdbx_strand_id
1 'polypeptide(L)'
;MKLDLGALAKGYIADKIKDYLLSQGVTSALINLGGNVLTIGHNAVSQRAWRIGIQNPKQPRGNHSAILAVTNQSVVTSGIYERTLTVEGRNYHHILNRKTGYPIENQLASLTIVSDKSVDGEIWTTRLFGESPTSILSQIEEQAGIEALIITQDDQLFCSSGLLEQIIPAS
;
A
#
# COMPACT_ATOMS: atom_id res chain seq x y z
N MET A 1 18.77 -6.42 23.35
CA MET A 1 18.07 -6.52 22.06
C MET A 1 16.78 -5.76 22.16
N LYS A 2 16.42 -4.93 21.19
CA LYS A 2 15.17 -4.15 21.17
C LYS A 2 14.38 -4.57 19.92
N LEU A 3 13.08 -4.82 20.07
CA LEU A 3 12.20 -5.23 18.99
C LEU A 3 11.30 -4.05 18.64
N ASP A 4 11.19 -3.71 17.35
CA ASP A 4 10.27 -2.71 16.82
C ASP A 4 9.31 -3.40 15.85
N LEU A 5 8.00 -3.27 16.12
CA LEU A 5 6.93 -3.87 15.31
C LEU A 5 6.27 -2.86 14.36
N GLY A 6 6.86 -1.67 14.22
CA GLY A 6 6.27 -0.56 13.46
C GLY A 6 5.94 -0.88 12.00
N ALA A 7 6.69 -1.79 11.39
CA ALA A 7 6.46 -2.23 10.02
C ALA A 7 5.23 -3.15 9.84
N LEU A 8 4.72 -3.78 10.92
CA LEU A 8 3.64 -4.79 10.82
C LEU A 8 2.42 -4.46 11.68
N ALA A 9 2.61 -3.62 12.69
CA ALA A 9 1.59 -3.41 13.73
C ALA A 9 0.29 -2.85 13.18
N LYS A 10 0.35 -1.90 12.22
CA LYS A 10 -0.85 -1.29 11.63
C LYS A 10 -1.70 -2.34 10.90
N GLY A 11 -1.07 -3.17 10.06
CA GLY A 11 -1.75 -4.24 9.33
C GLY A 11 -2.40 -5.24 10.27
N TYR A 12 -1.67 -5.71 11.27
CA TYR A 12 -2.20 -6.63 12.27
C TYR A 12 -3.39 -6.04 13.05
N ILE A 13 -3.28 -4.77 13.47
CA ILE A 13 -4.36 -4.08 14.19
C ILE A 13 -5.58 -3.90 13.28
N ALA A 14 -5.39 -3.52 12.01
CA ALA A 14 -6.49 -3.39 11.05
C ALA A 14 -7.25 -4.72 10.88
N ASP A 15 -6.53 -5.84 10.74
CA ASP A 15 -7.13 -7.17 10.66
C ASP A 15 -7.93 -7.52 11.92
N LYS A 16 -7.40 -7.21 13.12
CA LYS A 16 -8.13 -7.43 14.38
C LYS A 16 -9.37 -6.55 14.52
N ILE A 17 -9.32 -5.31 14.04
CA ILE A 17 -10.50 -4.44 13.99
C ILE A 17 -11.53 -5.00 13.01
N LYS A 18 -11.12 -5.48 11.82
CA LYS A 18 -12.00 -6.16 10.85
C LYS A 18 -12.71 -7.35 11.49
N ASP A 19 -11.94 -8.25 12.14
CA ASP A 19 -12.50 -9.44 12.81
C ASP A 19 -13.55 -9.04 13.87
N TYR A 20 -13.24 -8.04 14.68
CA TYR A 20 -14.16 -7.54 15.70
C TYR A 20 -15.44 -6.94 15.08
N LEU A 21 -15.33 -6.07 14.08
CA LEU A 21 -16.48 -5.45 13.42
C LEU A 21 -17.39 -6.52 12.76
N LEU A 22 -16.81 -7.51 12.10
CA LEU A 22 -17.56 -8.63 11.53
C LEU A 22 -18.30 -9.42 12.61
N SER A 23 -17.68 -9.65 13.76
CA SER A 23 -18.32 -10.34 14.90
C SER A 23 -19.49 -9.54 15.50
N GLN A 24 -19.52 -8.23 15.31
CA GLN A 24 -20.63 -7.35 15.71
C GLN A 24 -21.69 -7.18 14.60
N GLY A 25 -21.60 -7.93 13.49
CA GLY A 25 -22.57 -7.89 12.39
C GLY A 25 -22.37 -6.71 11.43
N VAL A 26 -21.22 -6.02 11.47
CA VAL A 26 -20.92 -4.94 10.52
C VAL A 26 -20.62 -5.54 9.16
N THR A 27 -21.37 -5.15 8.14
CA THR A 27 -21.26 -5.65 6.75
C THR A 27 -20.63 -4.63 5.79
N SER A 28 -20.43 -3.39 6.21
CA SER A 28 -19.84 -2.32 5.39
C SER A 28 -19.02 -1.40 6.28
N ALA A 29 -17.71 -1.33 6.05
CA ALA A 29 -16.81 -0.41 6.75
C ALA A 29 -15.54 -0.14 5.95
N LEU A 30 -14.90 0.99 6.25
CA LEU A 30 -13.56 1.35 5.81
C LEU A 30 -12.73 1.68 7.06
N ILE A 31 -11.66 0.92 7.26
CA ILE A 31 -10.69 1.09 8.34
C ILE A 31 -9.47 1.77 7.72
N ASN A 32 -9.04 2.92 8.29
CA ASN A 32 -7.85 3.64 7.81
C ASN A 32 -6.92 3.92 9.00
N LEU A 33 -5.77 3.28 9.01
CA LEU A 33 -4.73 3.45 10.03
C LEU A 33 -3.51 4.15 9.42
N GLY A 34 -3.62 5.47 9.22
CA GLY A 34 -2.53 6.28 8.70
C GLY A 34 -2.10 5.88 7.28
N GLY A 35 -3.06 5.65 6.39
CA GLY A 35 -2.84 5.28 4.98
C GLY A 35 -2.85 3.77 4.71
N ASN A 36 -2.79 2.92 5.75
CA ASN A 36 -3.13 1.52 5.62
C ASN A 36 -4.66 1.41 5.65
N VAL A 37 -5.25 1.05 4.51
CA VAL A 37 -6.72 0.99 4.32
C VAL A 37 -7.17 -0.46 4.22
N LEU A 38 -8.23 -0.82 4.95
CA LEU A 38 -8.87 -2.14 4.89
C LEU A 38 -10.38 -1.94 4.74
N THR A 39 -11.00 -2.67 3.82
CA THR A 39 -12.43 -2.55 3.52
C THR A 39 -13.21 -3.78 3.96
N ILE A 40 -14.46 -3.56 4.38
CA ILE A 40 -15.46 -4.60 4.63
C ILE A 40 -16.64 -4.35 3.69
N GLY A 41 -17.04 -5.37 2.93
CA GLY A 41 -18.17 -5.29 2.01
C GLY A 41 -18.05 -4.16 0.99
N HIS A 42 -19.20 -3.72 0.50
CA HIS A 42 -19.34 -2.58 -0.40
C HIS A 42 -19.60 -1.29 0.37
N ASN A 43 -19.37 -0.15 -0.27
CA ASN A 43 -19.76 1.14 0.29
C ASN A 43 -21.27 1.19 0.49
N ALA A 44 -21.73 1.42 1.72
CA ALA A 44 -23.15 1.34 2.10
C ALA A 44 -24.05 2.35 1.35
N VAL A 45 -23.48 3.48 0.93
CA VAL A 45 -24.24 4.55 0.23
C VAL A 45 -24.35 4.25 -1.27
N SER A 46 -23.23 3.96 -1.92
CA SER A 46 -23.18 3.73 -3.37
C SER A 46 -23.53 2.31 -3.79
N GLN A 47 -23.53 1.35 -2.86
CA GLN A 47 -23.69 -0.10 -3.10
C GLN A 47 -22.65 -0.67 -4.08
N ARG A 48 -21.51 0.02 -4.23
CA ARG A 48 -20.41 -0.35 -5.14
C ARG A 48 -19.15 -0.66 -4.33
N ALA A 49 -18.15 -1.24 -4.99
CA ALA A 49 -16.80 -1.40 -4.43
C ALA A 49 -16.28 -0.06 -3.87
N TRP A 50 -15.48 -0.13 -2.83
CA TRP A 50 -14.80 1.02 -2.25
C TRP A 50 -13.78 1.57 -3.25
N ARG A 51 -13.76 2.89 -3.42
CA ARG A 51 -12.81 3.57 -4.31
C ARG A 51 -11.67 4.14 -3.46
N ILE A 52 -10.51 3.53 -3.56
CA ILE A 52 -9.31 3.92 -2.80
C ILE A 52 -8.35 4.65 -3.73
N GLY A 53 -8.14 5.93 -3.48
CA GLY A 53 -7.17 6.75 -4.24
C GLY A 53 -5.74 6.42 -3.84
N ILE A 54 -4.89 6.14 -4.83
CA ILE A 54 -3.45 5.96 -4.64
C ILE A 54 -2.79 7.31 -4.87
N GLN A 55 -2.20 7.85 -3.80
CA GLN A 55 -1.61 9.18 -3.78
C GLN A 55 -0.57 9.35 -4.90
N ASN A 56 -0.64 10.47 -5.60
CA ASN A 56 0.43 10.87 -6.52
C ASN A 56 1.65 11.33 -5.71
N PRO A 57 2.83 10.69 -5.90
CA PRO A 57 4.03 11.00 -5.11
C PRO A 57 4.54 12.44 -5.23
N LYS A 58 4.25 13.11 -6.35
CA LYS A 58 4.74 14.46 -6.68
C LYS A 58 3.73 15.57 -6.46
N GLN A 59 2.51 15.20 -6.10
CA GLN A 59 1.41 16.15 -5.93
C GLN A 59 1.00 16.29 -4.45
N PRO A 60 0.40 17.41 -4.06
CA PRO A 60 -0.19 17.54 -2.73
C PRO A 60 -1.20 16.43 -2.44
N ARG A 61 -1.40 16.13 -1.15
CA ARG A 61 -2.39 15.13 -0.72
C ARG A 61 -3.77 15.43 -1.30
N GLY A 62 -4.44 14.37 -1.77
CA GLY A 62 -5.73 14.43 -2.44
C GLY A 62 -5.65 14.31 -3.97
N ASN A 63 -4.44 14.37 -4.55
CA ASN A 63 -4.24 14.06 -5.96
C ASN A 63 -3.83 12.59 -6.10
N HIS A 64 -4.49 11.88 -7.00
CA HIS A 64 -4.32 10.43 -7.15
C HIS A 64 -3.71 10.09 -8.51
N SER A 65 -2.74 9.19 -8.53
CA SER A 65 -2.21 8.60 -9.77
C SER A 65 -3.10 7.49 -10.30
N ALA A 66 -3.81 6.81 -9.40
CA ALA A 66 -4.77 5.75 -9.72
C ALA A 66 -5.86 5.69 -8.65
N ILE A 67 -6.98 5.07 -8.99
CA ILE A 67 -8.05 4.73 -8.04
C ILE A 67 -8.27 3.23 -8.15
N LEU A 68 -8.25 2.52 -7.02
CA LEU A 68 -8.55 1.08 -6.95
C LEU A 68 -9.98 0.86 -6.47
N ALA A 69 -10.72 -0.01 -7.17
CA ALA A 69 -12.04 -0.48 -6.74
C ALA A 69 -11.87 -1.80 -5.98
N VAL A 70 -12.05 -1.78 -4.66
CA VAL A 70 -11.78 -2.93 -3.79
C VAL A 70 -12.98 -3.29 -2.92
N THR A 71 -13.11 -4.58 -2.59
CA THR A 71 -14.15 -5.12 -1.71
C THR A 71 -13.55 -6.20 -0.84
N ASN A 72 -13.69 -6.07 0.49
CA ASN A 72 -13.12 -6.97 1.50
C ASN A 72 -11.59 -7.07 1.47
N GLN A 73 -10.90 -6.15 0.84
CA GLN A 73 -9.46 -6.14 0.64
C GLN A 73 -8.80 -5.00 1.41
N SER A 74 -7.52 -5.19 1.67
CA SER A 74 -6.60 -4.19 2.19
C SER A 74 -5.82 -3.54 1.05
N VAL A 75 -5.54 -2.25 1.20
CA VAL A 75 -4.68 -1.46 0.31
C VAL A 75 -3.62 -0.80 1.19
N VAL A 76 -2.39 -1.27 1.10
CA VAL A 76 -1.25 -0.80 1.90
C VAL A 76 -0.21 -0.20 0.98
N THR A 77 0.15 1.06 1.22
CA THR A 77 1.17 1.76 0.42
C THR A 77 2.37 2.12 1.27
N SER A 78 3.55 1.79 0.78
CA SER A 78 4.83 2.33 1.23
C SER A 78 5.36 3.30 0.18
N GLY A 79 5.77 4.50 0.59
CA GLY A 79 6.26 5.52 -0.32
C GLY A 79 7.38 6.36 0.28
N ILE A 80 8.32 6.81 -0.57
CA ILE A 80 9.47 7.61 -0.16
C ILE A 80 9.09 9.03 0.31
N TYR A 81 7.88 9.47 -0.02
CA TYR A 81 7.37 10.82 0.28
C TYR A 81 6.64 10.91 1.63
N GLU A 82 6.34 9.79 2.28
CA GLU A 82 5.54 9.78 3.52
C GLU A 82 6.29 10.36 4.72
N ARG A 83 7.57 10.02 4.86
CA ARG A 83 8.44 10.49 5.92
C ARG A 83 9.82 10.78 5.36
N THR A 84 10.17 12.06 5.28
CA THR A 84 11.46 12.53 4.74
C THR A 84 12.15 13.42 5.74
N LEU A 85 13.49 13.36 5.76
CA LEU A 85 14.36 14.27 6.45
C LEU A 85 15.23 14.97 5.40
N THR A 86 15.23 16.29 5.38
CA THR A 86 16.10 17.06 4.49
C THR A 86 17.34 17.53 5.27
N VAL A 87 18.51 17.11 4.82
CA VAL A 87 19.81 17.54 5.39
C VAL A 87 20.68 18.06 4.25
N GLU A 88 21.18 19.29 4.37
CA GLU A 88 22.05 19.93 3.37
C GLU A 88 21.51 19.86 1.93
N GLY A 89 20.17 20.04 1.77
CA GLY A 89 19.50 19.99 0.47
C GLY A 89 19.27 18.58 -0.10
N ARG A 90 19.66 17.52 0.61
CA ARG A 90 19.36 16.13 0.24
C ARG A 90 18.18 15.59 1.05
N ASN A 91 17.27 14.91 0.38
CA ASN A 91 16.13 14.25 1.00
C ASN A 91 16.46 12.79 1.31
N TYR A 92 16.27 12.43 2.57
CA TYR A 92 16.42 11.07 3.07
C TYR A 92 15.05 10.53 3.50
N HIS A 93 14.59 9.46 2.91
CA HIS A 93 13.36 8.80 3.32
C HIS A 93 13.62 7.72 4.38
N HIS A 94 12.58 7.31 5.06
CA HIS A 94 12.64 6.41 6.22
C HIS A 94 12.83 4.92 5.89
N ILE A 95 12.80 4.53 4.62
CA ILE A 95 12.95 3.13 4.19
C ILE A 95 14.45 2.87 4.01
N LEU A 96 15.04 2.15 4.96
CA LEU A 96 16.47 2.00 5.05
C LEU A 96 16.96 0.65 4.50
N ASN A 97 18.09 0.69 3.84
CA ASN A 97 18.83 -0.52 3.46
C ASN A 97 19.46 -1.13 4.71
N ARG A 98 19.09 -2.36 5.04
CA ARG A 98 19.56 -3.07 6.25
C ARG A 98 21.06 -3.31 6.32
N LYS A 99 21.77 -3.26 5.19
CA LYS A 99 23.23 -3.47 5.13
C LYS A 99 24.00 -2.17 5.34
N THR A 100 23.50 -1.06 4.80
CA THR A 100 24.22 0.22 4.82
C THR A 100 23.69 1.18 5.88
N GLY A 101 22.42 1.01 6.33
CA GLY A 101 21.74 1.94 7.25
C GLY A 101 21.31 3.26 6.60
N TYR A 102 21.55 3.44 5.30
CA TYR A 102 21.11 4.59 4.52
C TYR A 102 19.78 4.29 3.79
N PRO A 103 19.04 5.32 3.34
CA PRO A 103 17.86 5.13 2.51
C PRO A 103 18.15 4.24 1.31
N ILE A 104 17.18 3.40 0.94
CA ILE A 104 17.27 2.55 -0.25
C ILE A 104 17.27 3.43 -1.49
N GLU A 105 18.28 3.31 -2.33
CA GLU A 105 18.30 3.94 -3.65
C GLU A 105 17.70 2.96 -4.66
N ASN A 106 16.51 3.27 -5.18
CA ASN A 106 15.81 2.49 -6.20
C ASN A 106 14.96 3.40 -7.09
N GLN A 107 14.25 2.81 -8.05
CA GLN A 107 13.39 3.54 -8.98
C GLN A 107 11.99 3.83 -8.42
N LEU A 108 11.63 3.25 -7.28
CA LEU A 108 10.28 3.35 -6.73
C LEU A 108 10.03 4.69 -6.04
N ALA A 109 8.91 5.32 -6.36
CA ALA A 109 8.32 6.37 -5.55
C ALA A 109 7.34 5.77 -4.53
N SER A 110 6.54 4.77 -4.94
CA SER A 110 5.66 4.03 -4.04
C SER A 110 5.42 2.60 -4.53
N LEU A 111 5.13 1.73 -3.56
CA LEU A 111 4.67 0.37 -3.76
C LEU A 111 3.38 0.20 -2.96
N THR A 112 2.29 -0.13 -3.65
CA THR A 112 0.99 -0.47 -3.05
C THR A 112 0.75 -1.96 -3.21
N ILE A 113 0.37 -2.61 -2.12
CA ILE A 113 -0.06 -4.00 -2.11
C ILE A 113 -1.56 -4.05 -1.81
N VAL A 114 -2.29 -4.82 -2.60
CA VAL A 114 -3.68 -5.20 -2.37
C VAL A 114 -3.71 -6.66 -1.93
N SER A 115 -4.39 -6.94 -0.83
CA SER A 115 -4.41 -8.28 -0.21
C SER A 115 -5.65 -8.47 0.66
N ASP A 116 -6.00 -9.72 0.98
CA ASP A 116 -7.13 -10.04 1.84
C ASP A 116 -6.89 -9.65 3.31
N LYS A 117 -5.62 -9.74 3.75
CA LYS A 117 -5.18 -9.36 5.09
C LYS A 117 -4.27 -8.15 5.02
N SER A 118 -4.51 -7.19 5.90
CA SER A 118 -3.73 -5.98 5.93
C SER A 118 -2.28 -6.20 6.39
N VAL A 119 -2.05 -7.19 7.24
CA VAL A 119 -0.69 -7.56 7.66
C VAL A 119 0.15 -8.06 6.48
N ASP A 120 -0.43 -8.77 5.52
CA ASP A 120 0.28 -9.24 4.32
C ASP A 120 0.72 -8.05 3.46
N GLY A 121 -0.12 -7.03 3.32
CA GLY A 121 0.24 -5.78 2.65
C GLY A 121 1.47 -5.10 3.27
N GLU A 122 1.55 -5.03 4.60
CA GLU A 122 2.72 -4.48 5.31
C GLU A 122 3.98 -5.35 5.11
N ILE A 123 3.84 -6.67 5.13
CA ILE A 123 4.95 -7.61 4.90
C ILE A 123 5.52 -7.42 3.49
N TRP A 124 4.66 -7.46 2.48
CA TRP A 124 5.08 -7.43 1.09
C TRP A 124 5.61 -6.05 0.68
N THR A 125 5.01 -4.93 1.12
CA THR A 125 5.57 -3.60 0.87
C THR A 125 6.95 -3.44 1.50
N THR A 126 7.13 -3.91 2.75
CA THR A 126 8.42 -3.82 3.45
C THR A 126 9.49 -4.71 2.81
N ARG A 127 9.11 -5.93 2.42
CA ARG A 127 10.04 -6.90 1.83
C ARG A 127 10.55 -6.47 0.46
N LEU A 128 9.65 -5.98 -0.39
CA LEU A 128 9.93 -5.77 -1.82
C LEU A 128 10.35 -4.35 -2.18
N PHE A 129 10.21 -3.38 -1.30
CA PHE A 129 10.46 -1.96 -1.64
C PHE A 129 11.86 -1.69 -2.22
N GLY A 130 12.85 -2.51 -1.88
CA GLY A 130 14.23 -2.36 -2.37
C GLY A 130 14.51 -2.99 -3.73
N GLU A 131 13.51 -3.60 -4.38
CA GLU A 131 13.68 -4.35 -5.62
C GLU A 131 13.24 -3.55 -6.84
N SER A 132 13.59 -4.03 -8.05
CA SER A 132 13.13 -3.42 -9.31
C SER A 132 11.64 -3.72 -9.56
N PRO A 133 10.91 -2.87 -10.31
CA PRO A 133 9.52 -3.13 -10.68
C PRO A 133 9.28 -4.51 -11.29
N THR A 134 10.15 -4.95 -12.19
CA THR A 134 10.06 -6.27 -12.83
C THR A 134 10.20 -7.40 -11.82
N SER A 135 11.16 -7.30 -10.88
CA SER A 135 11.37 -8.30 -9.84
C SER A 135 10.16 -8.38 -8.89
N ILE A 136 9.60 -7.22 -8.52
CA ILE A 136 8.43 -7.15 -7.67
C ILE A 136 7.24 -7.85 -8.33
N LEU A 137 6.93 -7.49 -9.58
CA LEU A 137 5.80 -8.08 -10.31
C LEU A 137 5.96 -9.58 -10.48
N SER A 138 7.16 -10.05 -10.87
CA SER A 138 7.42 -11.50 -10.99
C SER A 138 7.14 -12.25 -9.69
N GLN A 139 7.56 -11.71 -8.55
CA GLN A 139 7.31 -12.35 -7.25
C GLN A 139 5.84 -12.30 -6.83
N ILE A 140 5.14 -11.21 -7.14
CA ILE A 140 3.73 -11.03 -6.79
C ILE A 140 2.82 -11.94 -7.64
N GLU A 141 3.10 -12.10 -8.92
CA GLU A 141 2.33 -12.99 -9.81
C GLU A 141 2.37 -14.47 -9.36
N GLU A 142 3.35 -14.85 -8.54
CA GLU A 142 3.44 -16.18 -7.94
C GLU A 142 2.61 -16.31 -6.65
N GLN A 143 2.04 -15.21 -6.12
CA GLN A 143 1.33 -15.20 -4.84
C GLN A 143 -0.18 -15.13 -5.04
N ALA A 144 -0.90 -16.13 -4.56
CA ALA A 144 -2.36 -16.10 -4.58
C ALA A 144 -2.91 -15.02 -3.63
N GLY A 145 -3.81 -14.16 -4.13
CA GLY A 145 -4.50 -13.15 -3.34
C GLY A 145 -3.65 -11.93 -2.94
N ILE A 146 -2.48 -11.76 -3.57
CA ILE A 146 -1.62 -10.58 -3.41
C ILE A 146 -1.44 -9.92 -4.76
N GLU A 147 -1.73 -8.63 -4.83
CA GLU A 147 -1.56 -7.81 -6.03
C GLU A 147 -0.72 -6.58 -5.72
N ALA A 148 -0.03 -6.06 -6.74
CA ALA A 148 0.84 -4.89 -6.57
C ALA A 148 0.55 -3.79 -7.60
N LEU A 149 0.65 -2.53 -7.15
CA LEU A 149 0.72 -1.34 -7.99
C LEU A 149 1.96 -0.55 -7.60
N ILE A 150 2.78 -0.23 -8.60
CA ILE A 150 4.07 0.44 -8.43
C ILE A 150 4.00 1.78 -9.16
N ILE A 151 4.45 2.83 -8.48
CA ILE A 151 4.70 4.12 -9.10
C ILE A 151 6.19 4.40 -8.98
N THR A 152 6.84 4.70 -10.11
CA THR A 152 8.26 5.01 -10.13
C THR A 152 8.52 6.51 -9.95
N GLN A 153 9.78 6.87 -9.72
CA GLN A 153 10.19 8.27 -9.55
C GLN A 153 10.07 9.09 -10.85
N ASP A 154 10.02 8.44 -12.02
CA ASP A 154 9.76 9.01 -13.33
C ASP A 154 8.28 8.90 -13.76
N ASP A 155 7.36 8.68 -12.79
CA ASP A 155 5.90 8.65 -12.95
C ASP A 155 5.36 7.50 -13.80
N GLN A 156 6.13 6.44 -14.02
CA GLN A 156 5.62 5.24 -14.67
C GLN A 156 4.78 4.44 -13.67
N LEU A 157 3.69 3.86 -14.15
CA LEU A 157 2.80 3.02 -13.37
C LEU A 157 2.85 1.60 -13.90
N PHE A 158 3.13 0.66 -13.00
CA PHE A 158 3.11 -0.78 -13.29
C PHE A 158 2.16 -1.46 -12.31
N CYS A 159 1.49 -2.51 -12.74
CA CYS A 159 0.65 -3.31 -11.86
C CYS A 159 0.71 -4.80 -12.22
N SER A 160 0.38 -5.64 -11.26
CA SER A 160 0.14 -7.06 -11.48
C SER A 160 -1.14 -7.30 -12.27
N SER A 161 -1.25 -8.46 -12.89
CA SER A 161 -2.34 -8.79 -13.80
C SER A 161 -3.72 -8.75 -13.16
N GLY A 162 -3.83 -9.18 -11.89
CA GLY A 162 -5.10 -9.18 -11.16
C GLY A 162 -5.64 -7.79 -10.79
N LEU A 163 -4.83 -6.72 -10.87
CA LEU A 163 -5.30 -5.36 -10.63
C LEU A 163 -5.86 -4.67 -11.88
N LEU A 164 -5.64 -5.18 -13.07
CA LEU A 164 -6.01 -4.50 -14.32
C LEU A 164 -7.51 -4.13 -14.37
N GLU A 165 -8.38 -5.02 -13.87
CA GLU A 165 -9.82 -4.78 -13.83
C GLU A 165 -10.28 -3.91 -12.64
N GLN A 166 -9.42 -3.74 -11.63
CA GLN A 166 -9.73 -2.97 -10.42
C GLN A 166 -9.27 -1.52 -10.53
N ILE A 167 -8.39 -1.18 -11.47
CA ILE A 167 -7.89 0.18 -11.67
C ILE A 167 -8.93 1.01 -12.42
N ILE A 168 -9.36 2.11 -11.80
CA ILE A 168 -10.17 3.14 -12.44
C ILE A 168 -9.23 4.30 -12.78
N PRO A 169 -9.20 4.78 -14.03
CA PRO A 169 -8.40 5.94 -14.39
C PRO A 169 -8.72 7.13 -13.47
N ALA A 170 -7.69 7.83 -12.99
CA ALA A 170 -7.87 9.11 -12.33
C ALA A 170 -8.33 10.12 -13.39
N SER A 171 -9.53 10.67 -13.21
CA SER A 171 -10.10 11.70 -14.10
C SER A 171 -9.58 13.08 -13.71
#